data_4e681247c55c88be62f9325b18ebc3e1
#
_entry.id   4e681247c55c88be62f9325b18ebc3e1
#
_cell.length_a   1.000
_cell.length_b   1.000
_cell.length_c   1.000
_cell.angle_alpha   90.00
_cell.angle_beta   90.00
_cell.angle_gamma   90.00
#
_symmetry.space_group_name_H-M   'P 1'
#
loop_
_entity.id
_entity.type
_entity.pdbx_description
1 polymer ?
#
loop_
_entity_poly.entity_id
_entity_poly.type
_entity_poly.pdbx_seq_one_letter_code
_entity_poly.pdbx_strand_id
1 'polypeptide(L)'
;NPCPQNQFLVWQHGEVDDFELKLKFRIFGSDKANSGIQIRSAIKPEDGHLYGYQCDMDRAKGWLGALYDEHTGRRVLAPRGKSVSITPQGKRSEKDLGDPAKLVEGIDVEQWNEYHIKAAGSVITISINGKVTAKVDDKEISGYDAKGLLALQIHSGPPMKVQFKDIQLKRLPLSDGRKKIVFLSGIPSHPPRTHEHRAGCWLLAKCLNDYNADKAL
;
A
#
# COMPACT_ATOMS: atom_id res chain seq x y z
N ASN A 1 15.94 -15.30 15.09
CA ASN A 1 14.97 -16.41 15.06
C ASN A 1 14.20 -16.38 13.73
N PRO A 2 13.79 -17.54 13.19
CA PRO A 2 12.88 -17.59 12.05
C PRO A 2 11.55 -16.89 12.37
N CYS A 3 10.91 -16.32 11.35
CA CYS A 3 9.56 -15.77 11.45
C CYS A 3 8.58 -16.86 10.99
N PRO A 4 7.72 -17.41 11.87
CA PRO A 4 6.88 -18.56 11.53
C PRO A 4 5.72 -18.20 10.59
N GLN A 5 5.27 -16.93 10.61
CA GLN A 5 4.19 -16.40 9.78
C GLN A 5 4.45 -14.93 9.46
N ASN A 6 3.81 -14.41 8.42
CA ASN A 6 3.91 -12.99 8.07
C ASN A 6 3.50 -12.10 9.24
N GLN A 7 4.30 -11.09 9.52
CA GLN A 7 4.04 -10.07 10.54
C GLN A 7 3.94 -8.71 9.89
N PHE A 8 3.09 -7.85 10.43
CA PHE A 8 2.83 -6.53 9.87
C PHE A 8 2.90 -5.43 10.93
N LEU A 9 3.66 -4.39 10.64
CA LEU A 9 3.62 -3.13 11.38
C LEU A 9 2.62 -2.20 10.69
N VAL A 10 1.41 -2.15 11.21
CA VAL A 10 0.30 -1.36 10.65
C VAL A 10 0.38 0.09 11.14
N TRP A 11 0.30 1.05 10.21
CA TRP A 11 0.19 2.46 10.53
C TRP A 11 -1.19 2.79 11.12
N GLN A 12 -1.20 3.37 12.34
CA GLN A 12 -2.41 3.52 13.14
C GLN A 12 -3.20 4.82 12.89
N HIS A 13 -2.76 5.68 11.96
CA HIS A 13 -3.39 6.99 11.73
C HIS A 13 -4.41 6.97 10.58
N GLY A 14 -5.07 5.83 10.39
CA GLY A 14 -6.19 5.65 9.47
C GLY A 14 -5.81 5.11 8.10
N GLU A 15 -6.75 5.15 7.20
CA GLU A 15 -6.62 4.64 5.83
C GLU A 15 -6.02 5.68 4.89
N VAL A 16 -5.46 5.22 3.78
CA VAL A 16 -5.00 6.03 2.65
C VAL A 16 -5.79 5.68 1.40
N ASP A 17 -6.12 6.69 0.62
CA ASP A 17 -6.79 6.61 -0.68
C ASP A 17 -5.80 7.01 -1.80
N ASP A 18 -5.81 8.28 -2.25
CA ASP A 18 -4.82 8.78 -3.20
C ASP A 18 -3.64 9.38 -2.44
N PHE A 19 -2.43 8.89 -2.72
CA PHE A 19 -1.23 9.29 -1.98
C PHE A 19 0.07 9.11 -2.78
N GLU A 20 1.12 9.75 -2.29
CA GLU A 20 2.52 9.43 -2.56
C GLU A 20 3.19 9.00 -1.25
N LEU A 21 3.87 7.87 -1.28
CA LEU A 21 4.69 7.37 -0.18
C LEU A 21 6.13 7.21 -0.64
N LYS A 22 7.04 7.88 0.06
CA LYS A 22 8.48 7.70 -0.11
C LYS A 22 9.08 7.20 1.19
N LEU A 23 9.96 6.24 1.09
CA LEU A 23 10.73 5.74 2.21
C LEU A 23 12.06 5.16 1.74
N LYS A 24 12.98 4.98 2.66
CA LYS A 24 14.19 4.20 2.41
C LYS A 24 14.08 2.85 3.09
N PHE A 25 14.55 1.81 2.41
CA PHE A 25 14.59 0.45 2.92
C PHE A 25 15.98 -0.18 2.72
N ARG A 26 16.25 -1.20 3.52
CA ARG A 26 17.32 -2.17 3.30
C ARG A 26 16.96 -3.50 3.93
N ILE A 27 17.43 -4.60 3.33
CA ILE A 27 17.08 -5.95 3.75
C ILE A 27 18.34 -6.83 3.83
N PHE A 28 18.46 -7.57 4.93
CA PHE A 28 19.56 -8.49 5.23
C PHE A 28 19.01 -9.88 5.52
N GLY A 29 19.81 -10.90 5.24
CA GLY A 29 19.49 -12.29 5.49
C GLY A 29 19.92 -13.19 4.35
N SER A 30 19.33 -14.37 4.26
CA SER A 30 19.52 -15.26 3.11
C SER A 30 18.77 -14.73 1.88
N ASP A 31 19.00 -15.35 0.72
CA ASP A 31 18.26 -15.01 -0.51
C ASP A 31 16.74 -15.23 -0.41
N LYS A 32 16.27 -15.90 0.66
CA LYS A 32 14.84 -16.06 0.97
C LYS A 32 14.27 -14.91 1.82
N ALA A 33 15.09 -13.94 2.24
CA ALA A 33 14.60 -12.79 2.98
C ALA A 33 13.68 -11.95 2.08
N ASN A 34 12.45 -11.72 2.56
CA ASN A 34 11.39 -11.04 1.83
C ASN A 34 10.62 -10.10 2.76
N SER A 35 10.10 -9.04 2.19
CA SER A 35 9.29 -8.04 2.85
C SER A 35 8.42 -7.33 1.81
N GLY A 36 7.57 -6.43 2.27
CA GLY A 36 6.72 -5.63 1.40
C GLY A 36 6.12 -4.44 2.11
N ILE A 37 5.56 -3.55 1.31
CA ILE A 37 4.79 -2.41 1.78
C ILE A 37 3.35 -2.66 1.34
N GLN A 38 2.48 -2.93 2.32
CA GLN A 38 1.04 -3.06 2.10
C GLN A 38 0.43 -1.67 1.96
N ILE A 39 -0.39 -1.50 0.94
CA ILE A 39 -1.10 -0.26 0.65
C ILE A 39 -2.56 -0.54 0.35
N ARG A 40 -3.45 0.37 0.75
CA ARG A 40 -4.89 0.22 0.55
C ARG A 40 -5.41 -1.17 0.94
N SER A 41 -4.82 -1.75 1.97
CA SER A 41 -5.10 -3.13 2.41
C SER A 41 -6.10 -3.15 3.54
N ALA A 42 -6.70 -4.31 3.78
CA ALA A 42 -7.58 -4.55 4.91
C ALA A 42 -7.10 -5.75 5.74
N ILE A 43 -7.53 -5.81 7.00
CA ILE A 43 -7.23 -6.94 7.89
C ILE A 43 -8.32 -7.98 7.74
N LYS A 44 -7.94 -9.24 7.52
CA LYS A 44 -8.87 -10.38 7.58
C LYS A 44 -9.25 -10.66 9.03
N PRO A 45 -10.55 -10.63 9.38
CA PRO A 45 -10.97 -10.89 10.76
C PRO A 45 -10.63 -12.31 11.24
N GLU A 46 -10.58 -13.27 10.33
CA GLU A 46 -10.45 -14.70 10.64
C GLU A 46 -9.04 -15.07 11.12
N ASP A 47 -8.01 -14.43 10.59
CA ASP A 47 -6.61 -14.78 10.86
C ASP A 47 -5.69 -13.59 11.17
N GLY A 48 -6.22 -12.37 11.08
CA GLY A 48 -5.48 -11.14 11.30
C GLY A 48 -4.47 -10.79 10.20
N HIS A 49 -4.44 -11.53 9.10
CA HIS A 49 -3.58 -11.21 7.96
C HIS A 49 -4.09 -10.00 7.19
N LEU A 50 -3.17 -9.29 6.57
CA LEU A 50 -3.50 -8.24 5.62
C LEU A 50 -3.75 -8.85 4.24
N TYR A 51 -4.78 -8.37 3.56
CA TYR A 51 -5.05 -8.64 2.16
C TYR A 51 -5.16 -7.35 1.36
N GLY A 52 -4.85 -7.40 0.07
CA GLY A 52 -4.79 -6.25 -0.83
C GLY A 52 -3.40 -6.02 -1.41
N TYR A 53 -3.16 -4.82 -1.91
CA TYR A 53 -1.95 -4.51 -2.65
C TYR A 53 -0.69 -4.54 -1.79
N GLN A 54 0.33 -5.26 -2.25
CA GLN A 54 1.67 -5.29 -1.68
C GLN A 54 2.72 -4.90 -2.71
N CYS A 55 3.49 -3.88 -2.38
CA CYS A 55 4.67 -3.48 -3.13
C CYS A 55 5.86 -4.28 -2.60
N ASP A 56 6.33 -5.24 -3.38
CA ASP A 56 7.28 -6.27 -2.94
C ASP A 56 8.73 -5.80 -2.88
N MET A 57 9.48 -6.38 -1.96
CA MET A 57 10.93 -6.29 -1.87
C MET A 57 11.53 -7.60 -1.33
N ASP A 58 12.63 -8.04 -1.90
CA ASP A 58 13.32 -9.25 -1.48
C ASP A 58 14.85 -9.15 -1.67
N ARG A 59 15.57 -9.97 -0.93
CA ARG A 59 17.04 -10.02 -0.95
C ARG A 59 17.59 -10.48 -2.30
N ALA A 60 16.96 -11.48 -2.91
CA ALA A 60 17.35 -12.03 -4.21
C ALA A 60 16.94 -11.12 -5.40
N LYS A 61 16.20 -10.06 -5.15
CA LYS A 61 15.66 -9.13 -6.17
C LYS A 61 14.74 -9.81 -7.20
N GLY A 62 14.14 -10.95 -6.86
CA GLY A 62 13.15 -11.62 -7.70
C GLY A 62 11.83 -10.84 -7.77
N TRP A 63 11.40 -10.33 -6.61
CA TRP A 63 10.15 -9.61 -6.42
C TRP A 63 10.32 -8.10 -6.28
N LEU A 64 11.56 -7.62 -6.08
CA LEU A 64 11.84 -6.22 -5.83
C LEU A 64 11.19 -5.30 -6.87
N GLY A 65 10.27 -4.46 -6.40
CA GLY A 65 9.56 -3.47 -7.22
C GLY A 65 8.44 -4.04 -8.09
N ALA A 66 7.93 -5.25 -7.79
CA ALA A 66 6.69 -5.78 -8.33
C ALA A 66 5.48 -5.38 -7.47
N LEU A 67 4.27 -5.46 -8.02
CA LEU A 67 3.01 -5.32 -7.30
C LEU A 67 2.31 -6.67 -7.21
N TYR A 68 2.03 -7.09 -6.00
CA TYR A 68 1.30 -8.31 -5.68
C TYR A 68 -0.05 -7.95 -5.03
N ASP A 69 -1.00 -8.87 -5.07
CA ASP A 69 -2.28 -8.75 -4.37
C ASP A 69 -2.41 -9.90 -3.37
N GLU A 70 -2.13 -9.58 -2.12
CA GLU A 70 -2.03 -10.56 -1.05
C GLU A 70 -3.40 -11.13 -0.67
N HIS A 71 -3.48 -12.44 -0.55
CA HIS A 71 -4.65 -13.20 -0.07
C HIS A 71 -5.97 -12.96 -0.80
N THR A 72 -5.97 -12.30 -1.97
CA THR A 72 -7.17 -12.08 -2.79
C THR A 72 -7.38 -13.14 -3.86
N GLY A 73 -6.33 -13.91 -4.15
CA GLY A 73 -6.30 -14.88 -5.25
C GLY A 73 -5.82 -14.31 -6.59
N ARG A 74 -5.73 -12.99 -6.74
CA ARG A 74 -5.28 -12.33 -7.99
C ARG A 74 -3.76 -12.41 -8.20
N ARG A 75 -2.98 -12.59 -7.12
CA ARG A 75 -1.52 -12.76 -7.12
C ARG A 75 -0.78 -11.57 -7.74
N VAL A 76 0.18 -11.81 -8.65
CA VAL A 76 0.96 -10.75 -9.29
C VAL A 76 0.05 -9.90 -10.16
N LEU A 77 -0.06 -8.62 -9.85
CA LEU A 77 -0.81 -7.64 -10.65
C LEU A 77 0.09 -6.99 -11.70
N ALA A 78 1.28 -6.57 -11.30
CA ALA A 78 2.27 -6.02 -12.21
C ALA A 78 3.66 -6.54 -11.85
N PRO A 79 4.25 -7.46 -12.63
CA PRO A 79 5.63 -7.86 -12.45
C PRO A 79 6.57 -6.69 -12.76
N ARG A 80 7.77 -6.72 -12.18
CA ARG A 80 8.80 -5.74 -12.52
C ARG A 80 9.05 -5.69 -14.03
N GLY A 81 9.17 -4.50 -14.58
CA GLY A 81 9.36 -4.25 -16.00
C GLY A 81 8.06 -4.14 -16.79
N LYS A 82 6.90 -4.21 -16.13
CA LYS A 82 5.61 -4.15 -16.82
C LYS A 82 4.71 -3.01 -16.33
N SER A 83 3.96 -2.46 -17.27
CA SER A 83 2.77 -1.66 -17.02
C SER A 83 1.55 -2.49 -17.41
N VAL A 84 0.70 -2.80 -16.44
CA VAL A 84 -0.48 -3.66 -16.60
C VAL A 84 -1.74 -2.82 -16.51
N SER A 85 -2.67 -3.02 -17.45
CA SER A 85 -4.02 -2.46 -17.37
C SER A 85 -5.02 -3.59 -17.17
N ILE A 86 -5.89 -3.45 -16.17
CA ILE A 86 -6.91 -4.43 -15.81
C ILE A 86 -8.28 -3.78 -16.00
N THR A 87 -9.11 -4.38 -16.87
CA THR A 87 -10.46 -3.87 -17.13
C THR A 87 -11.41 -4.15 -15.97
N PRO A 88 -12.62 -3.53 -15.92
CA PRO A 88 -13.61 -3.83 -14.90
C PRO A 88 -13.97 -5.33 -14.79
N GLN A 89 -13.82 -6.10 -15.87
CA GLN A 89 -14.08 -7.54 -15.94
C GLN A 89 -12.83 -8.40 -15.67
N GLY A 90 -11.71 -7.81 -15.21
CA GLY A 90 -10.49 -8.53 -14.89
C GLY A 90 -9.60 -8.90 -16.09
N LYS A 91 -9.93 -8.46 -17.33
CA LYS A 91 -9.06 -8.70 -18.49
C LYS A 91 -7.81 -7.86 -18.40
N ARG A 92 -6.64 -8.50 -18.53
CA ARG A 92 -5.31 -7.87 -18.41
C ARG A 92 -4.70 -7.62 -19.79
N SER A 93 -3.99 -6.49 -19.89
CA SER A 93 -3.09 -6.17 -20.99
C SER A 93 -1.81 -5.57 -20.44
N GLU A 94 -0.68 -5.84 -21.08
CA GLU A 94 0.65 -5.45 -20.60
C GLU A 94 1.41 -4.64 -21.64
N LYS A 95 2.25 -3.72 -21.15
CA LYS A 95 3.24 -2.96 -21.90
C LYS A 95 4.59 -3.04 -21.18
N ASP A 96 5.68 -3.10 -21.93
CA ASP A 96 7.01 -3.09 -21.37
C ASP A 96 7.39 -1.70 -20.83
N LEU A 97 7.99 -1.68 -19.64
CA LEU A 97 8.65 -0.51 -19.02
C LEU A 97 10.17 -0.59 -19.14
N GLY A 98 10.70 -1.72 -19.55
CA GLY A 98 12.12 -2.00 -19.67
C GLY A 98 12.49 -3.41 -19.23
N ASP A 99 13.75 -3.76 -19.43
CA ASP A 99 14.30 -5.06 -18.99
C ASP A 99 14.25 -5.17 -17.47
N PRO A 100 13.54 -6.17 -16.92
CA PRO A 100 13.41 -6.33 -15.46
C PRO A 100 14.75 -6.43 -14.72
N ALA A 101 15.78 -7.05 -15.32
CA ALA A 101 17.09 -7.16 -14.71
C ALA A 101 17.81 -5.79 -14.67
N LYS A 102 17.74 -5.02 -15.76
CA LYS A 102 18.37 -3.69 -15.87
C LYS A 102 17.73 -2.65 -14.94
N LEU A 103 16.45 -2.80 -14.61
CA LEU A 103 15.76 -1.89 -13.69
C LEU A 103 16.30 -1.95 -12.27
N VAL A 104 16.87 -3.10 -11.86
CA VAL A 104 17.46 -3.31 -10.53
C VAL A 104 18.97 -3.58 -10.58
N GLU A 105 19.57 -3.37 -11.74
CA GLU A 105 21.03 -3.49 -11.91
C GLU A 105 21.75 -2.47 -11.03
N GLY A 106 22.81 -2.92 -10.34
CA GLY A 106 23.60 -2.09 -9.42
C GLY A 106 22.91 -1.79 -8.08
N ILE A 107 21.68 -2.25 -7.85
CA ILE A 107 21.05 -2.12 -6.54
C ILE A 107 21.67 -3.12 -5.56
N ASP A 108 22.27 -2.59 -4.48
CA ASP A 108 22.62 -3.36 -3.29
C ASP A 108 21.50 -3.18 -2.25
N VAL A 109 20.73 -4.22 -2.03
CA VAL A 109 19.59 -4.19 -1.10
C VAL A 109 19.99 -4.13 0.37
N GLU A 110 21.27 -4.34 0.71
CA GLU A 110 21.80 -4.15 2.06
C GLU A 110 22.16 -2.69 2.33
N GLN A 111 22.24 -1.87 1.29
CA GLN A 111 22.36 -0.41 1.40
C GLN A 111 20.98 0.25 1.39
N TRP A 112 20.95 1.53 1.78
CA TRP A 112 19.71 2.29 1.76
C TRP A 112 19.27 2.60 0.32
N ASN A 113 18.09 2.09 -0.06
CA ASN A 113 17.43 2.32 -1.35
C ASN A 113 16.12 3.08 -1.14
N GLU A 114 15.79 3.99 -2.04
CA GLU A 114 14.51 4.68 -2.04
C GLU A 114 13.43 3.78 -2.67
N TYR A 115 12.32 3.64 -1.97
CA TYR A 115 11.07 3.10 -2.49
C TYR A 115 10.07 4.23 -2.61
N HIS A 116 9.51 4.45 -3.80
CA HIS A 116 8.50 5.47 -4.07
C HIS A 116 7.26 4.82 -4.67
N ILE A 117 6.14 5.01 -4.00
CA ILE A 117 4.82 4.51 -4.42
C ILE A 117 3.92 5.72 -4.64
N LYS A 118 3.28 5.78 -5.81
CA LYS A 118 2.22 6.74 -6.11
C LYS A 118 0.95 5.98 -6.45
N ALA A 119 -0.09 6.18 -5.67
CA ALA A 119 -1.43 5.65 -5.90
C ALA A 119 -2.39 6.82 -6.13
N ALA A 120 -3.02 6.87 -7.31
CA ALA A 120 -3.97 7.90 -7.69
C ALA A 120 -5.10 7.27 -8.51
N GLY A 121 -6.31 7.24 -7.95
CA GLY A 121 -7.41 6.44 -8.51
C GLY A 121 -7.01 4.98 -8.66
N SER A 122 -7.30 4.41 -9.82
CA SER A 122 -6.94 3.03 -10.16
C SER A 122 -5.46 2.81 -10.47
N VAL A 123 -4.67 3.90 -10.57
CA VAL A 123 -3.28 3.81 -11.01
C VAL A 123 -2.33 3.75 -9.82
N ILE A 124 -1.55 2.68 -9.75
CA ILE A 124 -0.44 2.51 -8.80
C ILE A 124 0.86 2.45 -9.60
N THR A 125 1.84 3.26 -9.22
CA THR A 125 3.18 3.28 -9.81
C THR A 125 4.22 3.05 -8.73
N ILE A 126 5.14 2.14 -8.98
CA ILE A 126 6.25 1.78 -8.09
C ILE A 126 7.56 2.21 -8.74
N SER A 127 8.41 2.86 -7.97
CA SER A 127 9.75 3.21 -8.40
C SER A 127 10.78 2.85 -7.33
N ILE A 128 11.95 2.36 -7.76
CA ILE A 128 13.11 2.10 -6.90
C ILE A 128 14.25 2.99 -7.37
N ASN A 129 14.83 3.77 -6.46
CA ASN A 129 15.91 4.72 -6.75
C ASN A 129 15.61 5.61 -7.99
N GLY A 130 14.34 6.09 -8.09
CA GLY A 130 13.86 6.96 -9.16
C GLY A 130 13.52 6.27 -10.49
N LYS A 131 13.79 4.96 -10.64
CA LYS A 131 13.40 4.19 -11.84
C LYS A 131 12.04 3.54 -11.62
N VAL A 132 11.07 3.75 -12.52
CA VAL A 132 9.77 3.06 -12.49
C VAL A 132 10.00 1.59 -12.75
N THR A 133 9.59 0.74 -11.79
CA THR A 133 9.76 -0.71 -11.85
C THR A 133 8.48 -1.44 -12.24
N ALA A 134 7.33 -0.97 -11.77
CA ALA A 134 6.03 -1.53 -12.11
C ALA A 134 4.95 -0.45 -12.11
N LYS A 135 3.91 -0.65 -12.91
CA LYS A 135 2.72 0.19 -12.94
C LYS A 135 1.49 -0.69 -13.14
N VAL A 136 0.40 -0.37 -12.45
CA VAL A 136 -0.90 -0.98 -12.72
C VAL A 136 -1.95 0.12 -12.87
N ASP A 137 -2.88 -0.07 -13.81
CA ASP A 137 -4.17 0.63 -13.86
C ASP A 137 -5.25 -0.43 -13.60
N ASP A 138 -5.62 -0.59 -12.32
CA ASP A 138 -6.52 -1.64 -11.85
C ASP A 138 -7.95 -1.09 -11.75
N LYS A 139 -8.82 -1.54 -12.64
CA LYS A 139 -10.25 -1.17 -12.68
C LYS A 139 -11.17 -2.35 -12.40
N GLU A 140 -10.62 -3.47 -11.94
CA GLU A 140 -11.41 -4.67 -11.66
C GLU A 140 -12.40 -4.44 -10.53
N ILE A 141 -13.70 -4.55 -10.82
CA ILE A 141 -14.78 -4.21 -9.87
C ILE A 141 -14.70 -5.05 -8.59
N SER A 142 -14.31 -6.33 -8.70
CA SER A 142 -14.24 -7.25 -7.56
C SER A 142 -12.93 -7.19 -6.78
N GLY A 143 -11.91 -6.48 -7.29
CA GLY A 143 -10.56 -6.53 -6.74
C GLY A 143 -9.89 -5.18 -6.50
N TYR A 144 -10.49 -4.09 -6.99
CA TYR A 144 -9.92 -2.76 -6.80
C TYR A 144 -10.23 -2.20 -5.42
N ASP A 145 -9.17 -1.90 -4.68
CA ASP A 145 -9.27 -1.21 -3.39
C ASP A 145 -8.91 0.26 -3.54
N ALA A 146 -9.93 1.13 -3.41
CA ALA A 146 -9.76 2.58 -3.54
C ALA A 146 -9.05 3.21 -2.33
N LYS A 147 -9.14 2.58 -1.17
CA LYS A 147 -8.58 3.03 0.10
C LYS A 147 -8.32 1.86 1.04
N GLY A 148 -7.48 2.05 2.03
CA GLY A 148 -7.20 1.05 3.06
C GLY A 148 -5.95 1.38 3.87
N LEU A 149 -5.49 0.40 4.61
CA LEU A 149 -4.37 0.52 5.53
C LEU A 149 -3.01 0.56 4.82
N LEU A 150 -2.04 1.17 5.50
CA LEU A 150 -0.61 1.05 5.20
C LEU A 150 0.04 0.14 6.24
N ALA A 151 0.90 -0.77 5.79
CA ALA A 151 1.71 -1.57 6.70
C ALA A 151 3.06 -1.97 6.07
N LEU A 152 4.01 -2.29 6.94
CA LEU A 152 5.31 -2.83 6.59
C LEU A 152 5.34 -4.31 7.00
N GLN A 153 5.73 -5.19 6.08
CA GLN A 153 5.75 -6.62 6.30
C GLN A 153 7.13 -7.10 6.76
N ILE A 154 7.14 -8.12 7.63
CA ILE A 154 8.20 -9.12 7.74
C ILE A 154 7.62 -10.45 7.26
N HIS A 155 8.16 -10.99 6.18
CA HIS A 155 7.69 -12.25 5.60
C HIS A 155 8.11 -13.43 6.47
N SER A 156 7.29 -14.49 6.50
CA SER A 156 7.64 -15.77 7.13
C SER A 156 8.89 -16.36 6.48
N GLY A 157 9.73 -17.02 7.27
CA GLY A 157 10.92 -17.67 6.73
C GLY A 157 12.14 -17.61 7.64
N PRO A 158 13.33 -17.74 7.08
CA PRO A 158 14.59 -17.74 7.84
C PRO A 158 14.84 -16.39 8.51
N PRO A 159 15.80 -16.32 9.47
CA PRO A 159 16.15 -15.06 10.10
C PRO A 159 16.51 -13.99 9.09
N MET A 160 15.88 -12.83 9.22
CA MET A 160 16.10 -11.67 8.37
C MET A 160 16.04 -10.38 9.20
N LYS A 161 16.56 -9.29 8.65
CA LYS A 161 16.42 -7.96 9.20
C LYS A 161 16.01 -7.00 8.07
N VAL A 162 14.86 -6.39 8.22
CA VAL A 162 14.37 -5.34 7.33
C VAL A 162 14.37 -4.03 8.11
N GLN A 163 14.82 -2.96 7.49
CA GLN A 163 14.85 -1.64 8.09
C GLN A 163 14.25 -0.62 7.16
N PHE A 164 13.45 0.28 7.72
CA PHE A 164 12.81 1.38 7.03
C PHE A 164 13.16 2.70 7.73
N LYS A 165 13.32 3.77 6.95
CA LYS A 165 13.51 5.13 7.47
C LYS A 165 13.04 6.19 6.49
N ASP A 166 13.06 7.44 6.90
CA ASP A 166 12.73 8.63 6.11
C ASP A 166 11.34 8.46 5.44
N ILE A 167 10.37 7.92 6.21
CA ILE A 167 9.02 7.63 5.72
C ILE A 167 8.24 8.94 5.57
N GLN A 168 7.84 9.26 4.35
CA GLN A 168 7.12 10.47 3.98
C GLN A 168 5.84 10.09 3.25
N LEU A 169 4.70 10.43 3.82
CA LEU A 169 3.38 10.23 3.23
C LEU A 169 2.76 11.57 2.85
N LYS A 170 2.42 11.74 1.58
CA LYS A 170 1.65 12.88 1.07
C LYS A 170 0.30 12.39 0.57
N ARG A 171 -0.79 12.81 1.20
CA ARG A 171 -2.14 12.59 0.68
C ARG A 171 -2.37 13.47 -0.54
N LEU A 172 -2.87 12.90 -1.61
CA LEU A 172 -3.20 13.61 -2.85
C LEU A 172 -4.69 14.01 -2.85
N PRO A 173 -5.08 14.98 -3.68
CA PRO A 173 -6.49 15.16 -4.02
C PRO A 173 -7.05 13.87 -4.63
N LEU A 174 -8.33 13.56 -4.37
CA LEU A 174 -8.97 12.40 -4.95
C LEU A 174 -9.07 12.55 -6.47
N SER A 175 -8.65 11.52 -7.19
CA SER A 175 -8.61 11.52 -8.66
C SER A 175 -9.99 11.45 -9.31
N ASP A 176 -11.03 11.06 -8.55
CA ASP A 176 -12.42 11.03 -8.97
C ASP A 176 -13.16 12.37 -8.77
N GLY A 177 -12.44 13.42 -8.37
CA GLY A 177 -12.98 14.76 -8.17
C GLY A 177 -13.70 14.97 -6.83
N ARG A 178 -13.85 13.94 -5.99
CA ARG A 178 -14.41 14.10 -4.64
C ARG A 178 -13.51 14.99 -3.80
N LYS A 179 -14.12 15.78 -2.92
CA LYS A 179 -13.39 16.65 -1.99
C LYS A 179 -13.19 15.93 -0.66
N LYS A 180 -11.99 16.06 -0.09
CA LYS A 180 -11.70 15.59 1.26
C LYS A 180 -12.16 16.67 2.25
N ILE A 181 -12.99 16.27 3.21
CA ILE A 181 -13.37 17.10 4.35
C ILE A 181 -12.62 16.56 5.57
N VAL A 182 -11.87 17.43 6.23
CA VAL A 182 -11.10 17.09 7.44
C VAL A 182 -11.78 17.72 8.64
N PHE A 183 -12.20 16.90 9.59
CA PHE A 183 -12.72 17.34 10.88
C PHE A 183 -11.58 17.38 11.88
N LEU A 184 -11.33 18.54 12.47
CA LEU A 184 -10.33 18.71 13.51
C LEU A 184 -11.05 18.83 14.85
N SER A 185 -10.66 18.01 15.82
CA SER A 185 -11.10 18.13 17.20
C SER A 185 -9.91 18.41 18.11
N GLY A 186 -10.07 19.34 19.03
CA GLY A 186 -9.08 19.62 20.07
C GLY A 186 -9.02 18.55 21.15
N ILE A 187 -8.13 18.76 22.13
CA ILE A 187 -8.08 17.98 23.37
C ILE A 187 -9.39 18.24 24.15
N PRO A 188 -9.99 17.22 24.79
CA PRO A 188 -11.15 17.42 25.65
C PRO A 188 -10.88 18.49 26.72
N SER A 189 -11.68 19.51 26.72
CA SER A 189 -11.56 20.66 27.66
C SER A 189 -12.52 20.56 28.84
N HIS A 190 -13.42 19.59 28.84
CA HIS A 190 -14.47 19.38 29.83
C HIS A 190 -14.59 17.91 30.21
N PRO A 191 -15.25 17.56 31.32
CA PRO A 191 -15.51 16.20 31.72
C PRO A 191 -16.25 15.39 30.64
N PRO A 192 -16.15 14.05 30.63
CA PRO A 192 -16.90 13.18 29.73
C PRO A 192 -18.40 13.49 29.72
N ARG A 193 -19.06 13.43 28.57
CA ARG A 193 -20.48 13.69 28.32
C ARG A 193 -20.92 15.16 28.37
N THR A 194 -19.99 16.11 28.42
CA THR A 194 -20.33 17.52 28.36
C THR A 194 -20.05 18.13 26.99
N HIS A 195 -18.86 17.97 26.45
CA HIS A 195 -18.48 18.45 25.11
C HIS A 195 -17.66 17.39 24.36
N GLU A 196 -18.33 16.52 23.64
CA GLU A 196 -17.73 15.37 22.95
C GLU A 196 -17.27 15.76 21.53
N HIS A 197 -16.29 16.66 21.43
CA HIS A 197 -15.79 17.18 20.14
C HIS A 197 -15.33 16.05 19.19
N ARG A 198 -14.64 15.03 19.72
CA ARG A 198 -14.20 13.87 18.92
C ARG A 198 -15.39 13.05 18.43
N ALA A 199 -16.36 12.77 19.30
CA ALA A 199 -17.57 12.02 18.93
C ALA A 199 -18.40 12.77 17.87
N GLY A 200 -18.52 14.09 17.98
CA GLY A 200 -19.17 14.94 16.99
C GLY A 200 -18.49 14.87 15.62
N CYS A 201 -17.15 14.97 15.58
CA CYS A 201 -16.39 14.83 14.33
C CYS A 201 -16.56 13.44 13.71
N TRP A 202 -16.55 12.40 14.52
CA TRP A 202 -16.78 11.01 14.07
C TRP A 202 -18.19 10.81 13.50
N LEU A 203 -19.21 11.33 14.20
CA LEU A 203 -20.60 11.23 13.76
C LEU A 203 -20.81 11.95 12.42
N LEU A 204 -20.30 13.18 12.29
CA LEU A 204 -20.40 13.93 11.04
C LEU A 204 -19.65 13.24 9.88
N ALA A 205 -18.45 12.71 10.14
CA ALA A 205 -17.71 11.94 9.14
C ALA A 205 -18.49 10.71 8.69
N LYS A 206 -19.09 9.96 9.63
CA LYS A 206 -19.93 8.80 9.32
C LYS A 206 -21.16 9.20 8.50
N CYS A 207 -21.91 10.21 8.92
CA CYS A 207 -23.09 10.68 8.20
C CYS A 207 -22.77 11.09 6.75
N LEU A 208 -21.66 11.81 6.54
CA LEU A 208 -21.25 12.24 5.19
C LEU A 208 -20.82 11.06 4.31
N ASN A 209 -20.14 10.08 4.88
CA ASN A 209 -19.75 8.88 4.15
C ASN A 209 -20.96 8.00 3.79
N ASP A 210 -21.85 7.77 4.76
CA ASP A 210 -23.07 6.97 4.54
C ASP A 210 -24.01 7.63 3.51
N TYR A 211 -24.17 8.96 3.57
CA TYR A 211 -24.98 9.72 2.59
C TYR A 211 -24.46 9.60 1.15
N ASN A 212 -23.15 9.49 0.98
CA ASN A 212 -22.56 9.33 -0.35
C ASN A 212 -22.63 7.87 -0.85
N ALA A 213 -22.68 6.88 0.06
CA ALA A 213 -22.84 5.47 -0.30
C ALA A 213 -24.22 5.20 -0.91
N ASP A 214 -25.27 5.82 -0.37
CA ASP A 214 -26.65 5.63 -0.83
C ASP A 214 -26.96 6.33 -2.19
N LYS A 215 -26.09 7.25 -2.64
CA LYS A 215 -26.25 7.97 -3.92
C LYS A 215 -25.39 7.44 -5.06
N ALA A 216 -24.61 6.37 -4.82
CA ALA A 216 -23.81 5.71 -5.83
C ALA A 216 -24.57 4.58 -6.57
N LEU A 217 -25.91 4.60 -6.52
CA LEU A 217 -26.83 3.75 -7.28
C LEU A 217 -27.33 4.45 -8.54
#